data_2637e8404b624467bba0519e0e68981a
#
_entry.id   2637e8404b624467bba0519e0e68981a
#
_cell.length_a   1.000
_cell.length_b   1.000
_cell.length_c   1.000
_cell.angle_alpha   90.00
_cell.angle_beta   90.00
_cell.angle_gamma   90.00
#
_symmetry.space_group_name_H-M   'P 1'
#
loop_
_entity.id
_entity.type
_entity.pdbx_description
1 polymer ?
#
loop_
_entity_poly.entity_id
_entity_poly.type
_entity_poly.pdbx_seq_one_letter_code
_entity_poly.pdbx_strand_id
1 'polypeptide(L)'
;MSNRYSQKDRTPATSSVPGRPGLAFIISAPSGAGKSTLCRAVLDHFPDMLYSISYTTRQPRRGEQDEVHYHFIAQDEFKKGIERGRWAEWAKVHDNYYGTSADLLDRGLADGQHILLDIDVEGMHQILHRYPDAITIFIMPPSLEILRSRLETRGTDSPEVIAVRLKNAQKEMAQKDRYHHVIINNQLAAATAELIGIIEEYFS
;
A
#
# COMPACT_ATOMS: atom_id res chain seq x y z
N MET A 1 -12.20 -19.82 -4.65
CA MET A 1 -12.19 -18.40 -5.06
C MET A 1 -10.90 -18.17 -5.80
N SER A 2 -10.98 -17.86 -7.10
CA SER A 2 -9.85 -17.76 -8.02
C SER A 2 -8.92 -16.61 -7.62
N ASN A 3 -7.63 -16.94 -7.53
CA ASN A 3 -6.56 -16.05 -7.09
C ASN A 3 -6.19 -15.08 -8.22
N ARG A 4 -6.78 -13.86 -8.25
CA ARG A 4 -6.54 -12.84 -9.28
C ARG A 4 -5.23 -12.03 -9.10
N TYR A 5 -4.43 -12.35 -8.08
CA TYR A 5 -3.18 -11.62 -7.78
C TYR A 5 -1.91 -12.28 -8.34
N SER A 6 -2.01 -13.43 -9.02
CA SER A 6 -0.87 -14.03 -9.70
C SER A 6 -0.54 -13.22 -10.95
N GLN A 7 0.56 -12.49 -10.93
CA GLN A 7 1.09 -11.72 -12.06
C GLN A 7 1.63 -12.60 -13.20
N LYS A 8 1.65 -13.93 -13.04
CA LYS A 8 2.34 -14.86 -13.97
C LYS A 8 1.74 -14.95 -15.39
N ASP A 9 0.50 -14.48 -15.62
CA ASP A 9 -0.20 -14.68 -16.91
C ASP A 9 -0.83 -13.40 -17.50
N ARG A 10 -0.41 -12.20 -17.08
CA ARG A 10 -0.95 -10.98 -17.66
C ARG A 10 -0.04 -10.46 -18.76
N THR A 11 -0.43 -10.73 -20.00
CA THR A 11 0.04 -9.94 -21.15
C THR A 11 -0.44 -8.50 -20.92
N PRO A 12 0.43 -7.48 -20.95
CA PRO A 12 0.01 -6.10 -20.76
C PRO A 12 -0.97 -5.70 -21.86
N ALA A 13 -2.22 -5.45 -21.49
CA ALA A 13 -3.15 -4.76 -22.37
C ALA A 13 -2.78 -3.29 -22.37
N THR A 14 -2.50 -2.76 -23.53
CA THR A 14 -1.92 -1.45 -23.81
C THR A 14 -2.87 -0.30 -23.45
N SER A 15 -2.81 0.19 -22.20
CA SER A 15 -3.27 1.53 -21.83
C SER A 15 -2.11 2.50 -21.58
N SER A 16 -0.86 2.05 -21.74
CA SER A 16 0.30 2.93 -21.69
C SER A 16 0.36 3.79 -22.95
N VAL A 17 0.26 5.11 -22.78
CA VAL A 17 0.62 6.05 -23.86
C VAL A 17 2.11 5.84 -24.14
N PRO A 18 2.52 5.40 -25.35
CA PRO A 18 3.93 5.16 -25.63
C PRO A 18 4.75 6.41 -25.37
N GLY A 19 5.74 6.30 -24.48
CA GLY A 19 6.68 7.38 -24.18
C GLY A 19 6.42 8.19 -22.92
N ARG A 20 5.35 7.93 -22.14
CA ARG A 20 5.21 8.50 -20.78
C ARG A 20 5.59 7.46 -19.72
N PRO A 21 6.39 7.82 -18.72
CA PRO A 21 6.64 6.94 -17.58
C PRO A 21 5.33 6.68 -16.82
N GLY A 22 5.23 5.53 -16.17
CA GLY A 22 4.12 5.22 -15.28
C GLY A 22 4.13 6.11 -14.04
N LEU A 23 3.04 6.08 -13.29
CA LEU A 23 2.88 6.82 -12.04
C LEU A 23 2.82 5.85 -10.86
N ALA A 24 3.43 6.23 -9.75
CA ALA A 24 3.31 5.53 -8.48
C ALA A 24 2.22 6.18 -7.62
N PHE A 25 1.23 5.39 -7.18
CA PHE A 25 0.17 5.81 -6.27
C PHE A 25 0.40 5.16 -4.92
N ILE A 26 0.57 5.97 -3.89
CA ILE A 26 0.81 5.52 -2.52
C ILE A 26 -0.47 5.72 -1.71
N ILE A 27 -1.01 4.63 -1.18
CA ILE A 27 -2.15 4.68 -0.27
C ILE A 27 -1.67 4.33 1.13
N SER A 28 -1.86 5.26 2.06
CA SER A 28 -1.60 5.04 3.48
C SER A 28 -2.86 5.24 4.31
N ALA A 29 -2.95 4.55 5.43
CA ALA A 29 -4.09 4.64 6.32
C ALA A 29 -3.76 4.08 7.70
N PRO A 30 -4.41 4.55 8.76
CA PRO A 30 -4.37 3.87 10.05
C PRO A 30 -4.95 2.46 9.96
N SER A 31 -4.42 1.56 10.78
CA SER A 31 -4.94 0.19 10.85
C SER A 31 -6.42 0.17 11.20
N GLY A 32 -7.25 -0.45 10.35
CA GLY A 32 -8.71 -0.49 10.51
C GLY A 32 -9.48 0.59 9.73
N ALA A 33 -8.81 1.51 9.04
CA ALA A 33 -9.46 2.53 8.22
C ALA A 33 -10.06 2.00 6.91
N GLY A 34 -9.79 0.74 6.51
CA GLY A 34 -10.35 0.12 5.31
C GLY A 34 -9.44 0.15 4.08
N LYS A 35 -8.14 0.46 4.24
CA LYS A 35 -7.15 0.57 3.17
C LYS A 35 -7.17 -0.62 2.21
N SER A 36 -7.01 -1.84 2.70
CA SER A 36 -6.92 -3.05 1.85
C SER A 36 -8.18 -3.30 1.00
N THR A 37 -9.36 -2.91 1.50
CA THR A 37 -10.61 -3.00 0.75
C THR A 37 -10.63 -1.99 -0.39
N LEU A 38 -10.18 -0.76 -0.13
CA LEU A 38 -10.08 0.30 -1.13
C LEU A 38 -9.01 -0.01 -2.19
N CYS A 39 -7.82 -0.48 -1.77
CA CYS A 39 -6.79 -0.91 -2.72
C CYS A 39 -7.29 -2.02 -3.66
N ARG A 40 -8.06 -2.98 -3.13
CA ARG A 40 -8.67 -4.02 -3.96
C ARG A 40 -9.62 -3.45 -4.98
N ALA A 41 -10.51 -2.54 -4.57
CA ALA A 41 -11.46 -1.90 -5.48
C ALA A 41 -10.75 -1.11 -6.60
N VAL A 42 -9.63 -0.44 -6.30
CA VAL A 42 -8.78 0.21 -7.30
C VAL A 42 -8.23 -0.80 -8.31
N LEU A 43 -7.65 -1.90 -7.84
CA LEU A 43 -7.07 -2.92 -8.70
C LEU A 43 -8.13 -3.68 -9.54
N ASP A 44 -9.35 -3.80 -9.02
CA ASP A 44 -10.47 -4.37 -9.78
C ASP A 44 -10.97 -3.39 -10.88
N HIS A 45 -10.88 -2.08 -10.63
CA HIS A 45 -11.29 -1.04 -11.59
C HIS A 45 -10.19 -0.78 -12.64
N PHE A 46 -8.91 -0.77 -12.25
CA PHE A 46 -7.75 -0.59 -13.13
C PHE A 46 -6.96 -1.89 -13.28
N PRO A 47 -7.39 -2.81 -14.16
CA PRO A 47 -6.77 -4.15 -14.25
C PRO A 47 -5.31 -4.13 -14.72
N ASP A 48 -4.88 -3.05 -15.37
CA ASP A 48 -3.50 -2.88 -15.86
C ASP A 48 -2.57 -2.23 -14.81
N MET A 49 -3.13 -1.74 -13.69
CA MET A 49 -2.34 -1.20 -12.59
C MET A 49 -1.64 -2.33 -11.83
N LEU A 50 -0.34 -2.21 -11.64
CA LEU A 50 0.43 -3.17 -10.86
C LEU A 50 0.25 -2.92 -9.37
N TYR A 51 0.11 -3.99 -8.60
CA TYR A 51 0.20 -3.92 -7.15
C TYR A 51 1.60 -4.24 -6.68
N SER A 52 2.21 -3.32 -5.93
CA SER A 52 3.54 -3.54 -5.36
C SER A 52 3.46 -4.48 -4.17
N ILE A 53 3.83 -5.74 -4.38
CA ILE A 53 3.90 -6.74 -3.31
C ILE A 53 5.19 -6.51 -2.51
N SER A 54 5.05 -6.22 -1.22
CA SER A 54 6.18 -5.99 -0.32
C SER A 54 6.95 -7.26 -0.01
N TYR A 55 8.24 -7.12 0.26
CA TYR A 55 9.10 -8.15 0.83
C TYR A 55 9.00 -8.15 2.35
N THR A 56 9.09 -9.32 2.97
CA THR A 56 9.15 -9.45 4.42
C THR A 56 10.00 -10.61 4.88
N THR A 57 10.60 -10.47 6.07
CA THR A 57 11.34 -11.55 6.74
C THR A 57 10.48 -12.32 7.73
N ARG A 58 9.22 -11.92 7.89
CA ARG A 58 8.25 -12.61 8.73
C ARG A 58 7.85 -13.94 8.09
N GLN A 59 7.70 -14.97 8.91
CA GLN A 59 7.12 -16.23 8.42
C GLN A 59 5.68 -16.03 7.93
N PRO A 60 5.27 -16.73 6.87
CA PRO A 60 3.89 -16.71 6.39
C PRO A 60 2.90 -17.11 7.49
N ARG A 61 1.79 -16.41 7.58
CA ARG A 61 0.65 -16.81 8.43
C ARG A 61 -0.20 -17.85 7.70
N ARG A 62 -1.08 -18.53 8.44
CA ARG A 62 -2.02 -19.48 7.85
C ARG A 62 -2.84 -18.81 6.73
N GLY A 63 -2.73 -19.34 5.53
CA GLY A 63 -3.45 -18.84 4.34
C GLY A 63 -2.71 -17.77 3.53
N GLU A 64 -1.56 -17.27 4.01
CA GLU A 64 -0.70 -16.42 3.19
C GLU A 64 0.11 -17.25 2.19
N GLN A 65 0.31 -16.68 1.01
CA GLN A 65 1.04 -17.30 -0.10
C GLN A 65 2.14 -16.35 -0.55
N ASP A 66 3.30 -16.93 -0.86
CA ASP A 66 4.43 -16.21 -1.45
C ASP A 66 4.05 -15.63 -2.82
N GLU A 67 4.65 -14.50 -3.17
CA GLU A 67 4.36 -13.74 -4.41
C GLU A 67 2.90 -13.26 -4.57
N VAL A 68 2.07 -13.42 -3.53
CA VAL A 68 0.66 -13.01 -3.53
C VAL A 68 0.38 -11.99 -2.44
N HIS A 69 0.79 -12.31 -1.22
CA HIS A 69 0.57 -11.45 -0.06
C HIS A 69 1.85 -10.70 0.29
N TYR A 70 2.98 -11.39 0.22
CA TYR A 70 4.32 -10.88 0.41
C TYR A 70 5.31 -11.73 -0.41
N HIS A 71 6.50 -11.18 -0.66
CA HIS A 71 7.68 -11.97 -0.98
C HIS A 71 8.37 -12.32 0.35
N PHE A 72 8.28 -13.59 0.76
CA PHE A 72 8.87 -14.05 2.01
C PHE A 72 10.33 -14.43 1.79
N ILE A 73 11.26 -13.69 2.42
CA ILE A 73 12.70 -13.92 2.27
C ILE A 73 13.40 -14.03 3.63
N ALA A 74 14.62 -14.59 3.62
CA ALA A 74 15.44 -14.70 4.82
C ALA A 74 15.93 -13.32 5.30
N GLN A 75 16.08 -13.17 6.62
CA GLN A 75 16.53 -11.91 7.23
C GLN A 75 17.90 -11.46 6.71
N ASP A 76 18.82 -12.40 6.50
CA ASP A 76 20.16 -12.08 5.99
C ASP A 76 20.12 -11.61 4.53
N GLU A 77 19.22 -12.16 3.73
CA GLU A 77 18.99 -11.69 2.37
C GLU A 77 18.44 -10.25 2.37
N PHE A 78 17.47 -9.97 3.25
CA PHE A 78 16.92 -8.63 3.37
C PHE A 78 17.98 -7.60 3.76
N LYS A 79 18.83 -7.92 4.76
CA LYS A 79 19.94 -7.05 5.21
C LYS A 79 20.96 -6.79 4.11
N LYS A 80 21.35 -7.82 3.35
CA LYS A 80 22.19 -7.63 2.16
C LYS A 80 21.53 -6.71 1.13
N GLY A 81 20.20 -6.77 1.02
CA GLY A 81 19.42 -5.84 0.19
C GLY A 81 19.53 -4.39 0.67
N ILE A 82 19.53 -4.15 1.99
CA ILE A 82 19.74 -2.80 2.55
C ILE A 82 21.11 -2.26 2.14
N GLU A 83 22.17 -3.05 2.35
CA GLU A 83 23.55 -2.67 2.02
C GLU A 83 23.74 -2.34 0.53
N ARG A 84 22.98 -2.98 -0.34
CA ARG A 84 23.02 -2.81 -1.80
C ARG A 84 22.04 -1.77 -2.34
N GLY A 85 21.27 -1.09 -1.48
CA GLY A 85 20.26 -0.14 -1.91
C GLY A 85 19.09 -0.76 -2.70
N ARG A 86 18.78 -2.04 -2.47
CA ARG A 86 17.72 -2.79 -3.16
C ARG A 86 16.32 -2.25 -2.87
N TRP A 87 16.14 -1.62 -1.71
CA TRP A 87 14.82 -1.22 -1.23
C TRP A 87 14.54 0.25 -1.55
N ALA A 88 13.40 0.52 -2.13
CA ALA A 88 12.86 1.87 -2.32
C ALA A 88 12.42 2.50 -1.00
N GLU A 89 11.83 1.66 -0.14
CA GLU A 89 11.56 1.93 1.27
C GLU A 89 11.73 0.64 2.06
N TRP A 90 12.04 0.74 3.33
CA TRP A 90 12.02 -0.39 4.26
C TRP A 90 11.85 0.06 5.70
N ALA A 91 11.27 -0.84 6.51
CA ALA A 91 11.10 -0.64 7.94
C ALA A 91 11.35 -1.94 8.71
N LYS A 92 11.82 -1.80 9.96
CA LYS A 92 11.84 -2.90 10.92
C LYS A 92 10.64 -2.75 11.86
N VAL A 93 9.69 -3.69 11.75
CA VAL A 93 8.51 -3.73 12.61
C VAL A 93 8.62 -4.95 13.53
N HIS A 94 8.75 -4.70 14.82
CA HIS A 94 9.16 -5.71 15.80
C HIS A 94 10.50 -6.35 15.39
N ASP A 95 10.52 -7.68 15.19
CA ASP A 95 11.73 -8.41 14.81
C ASP A 95 11.84 -8.68 13.30
N ASN A 96 10.90 -8.19 12.50
CA ASN A 96 10.84 -8.46 11.06
C ASN A 96 11.07 -7.20 10.24
N TYR A 97 11.66 -7.39 9.07
CA TYR A 97 11.81 -6.34 8.07
C TYR A 97 10.68 -6.42 7.05
N TYR A 98 10.30 -5.26 6.55
CA TYR A 98 9.36 -5.08 5.45
C TYR A 98 9.96 -4.07 4.48
N GLY A 99 9.73 -4.23 3.18
CA GLY A 99 10.24 -3.25 2.22
C GLY A 99 9.75 -3.49 0.80
N THR A 100 9.87 -2.46 0.00
CA THR A 100 9.48 -2.41 -1.41
C THR A 100 10.71 -2.44 -2.30
N SER A 101 10.72 -3.27 -3.33
CA SER A 101 11.85 -3.37 -4.26
C SER A 101 11.95 -2.12 -5.14
N ALA A 102 13.11 -1.47 -5.12
CA ALA A 102 13.41 -0.36 -6.00
C ALA A 102 13.45 -0.79 -7.47
N ASP A 103 14.08 -1.92 -7.77
CA ASP A 103 14.17 -2.44 -9.13
C ASP A 103 12.81 -2.72 -9.78
N LEU A 104 11.83 -3.21 -9.00
CA LEU A 104 10.48 -3.47 -9.52
C LEU A 104 9.76 -2.15 -9.82
N LEU A 105 9.92 -1.14 -8.95
CA LEU A 105 9.35 0.18 -9.20
C LEU A 105 10.00 0.85 -10.41
N ASP A 106 11.33 0.88 -10.46
CA ASP A 106 12.08 1.54 -11.54
C ASP A 106 11.70 0.97 -12.91
N ARG A 107 11.64 -0.38 -13.04
CA ARG A 107 11.25 -1.05 -14.29
C ARG A 107 9.79 -0.77 -14.65
N GLY A 108 8.87 -1.02 -13.71
CA GLY A 108 7.45 -0.82 -13.99
C GLY A 108 7.13 0.61 -14.41
N LEU A 109 7.68 1.61 -13.71
CA LEU A 109 7.49 3.01 -14.06
C LEU A 109 8.13 3.37 -15.41
N ALA A 110 9.34 2.85 -15.70
CA ALA A 110 9.99 3.06 -16.99
C ALA A 110 9.22 2.42 -18.15
N ASP A 111 8.58 1.29 -17.91
CA ASP A 111 7.72 0.59 -18.90
C ASP A 111 6.33 1.25 -19.06
N GLY A 112 6.09 2.40 -18.40
CA GLY A 112 4.83 3.13 -18.46
C GLY A 112 3.70 2.52 -17.60
N GLN A 113 4.02 1.58 -16.70
CA GLN A 113 3.03 0.93 -15.85
C GLN A 113 2.73 1.78 -14.61
N HIS A 114 1.46 1.99 -14.32
CA HIS A 114 1.03 2.60 -13.06
C HIS A 114 1.11 1.59 -11.93
N ILE A 115 1.64 2.01 -10.78
CA ILE A 115 1.91 1.11 -9.64
C ILE A 115 1.20 1.62 -8.40
N LEU A 116 0.44 0.73 -7.74
CA LEU A 116 -0.20 0.97 -6.46
C LEU A 116 0.67 0.42 -5.33
N LEU A 117 1.02 1.29 -4.37
CA LEU A 117 1.75 0.94 -3.15
C LEU A 117 0.82 1.07 -1.94
N ASP A 118 0.73 0.00 -1.15
CA ASP A 118 0.02 -0.05 0.13
C ASP A 118 1.04 -0.05 1.28
N ILE A 119 1.47 1.15 1.69
CA ILE A 119 2.53 1.33 2.69
C ILE A 119 2.10 2.29 3.79
N ASP A 120 2.86 2.34 4.88
CA ASP A 120 2.61 3.26 5.99
C ASP A 120 3.20 4.67 5.73
N VAL A 121 3.05 5.56 6.71
CA VAL A 121 3.50 6.96 6.61
C VAL A 121 5.02 7.06 6.46
N GLU A 122 5.76 6.23 7.18
CA GLU A 122 7.23 6.24 7.12
C GLU A 122 7.74 5.73 5.76
N GLY A 123 7.10 4.68 5.23
CA GLY A 123 7.39 4.19 3.89
C GLY A 123 7.07 5.22 2.82
N MET A 124 5.96 5.95 2.94
CA MET A 124 5.61 7.03 2.02
C MET A 124 6.70 8.10 1.97
N HIS A 125 7.25 8.54 3.12
CA HIS A 125 8.33 9.53 3.14
C HIS A 125 9.60 9.02 2.43
N GLN A 126 9.96 7.74 2.62
CA GLN A 126 11.12 7.15 1.95
C GLN A 126 10.89 7.07 0.44
N ILE A 127 9.69 6.65 -0.01
CA ILE A 127 9.35 6.61 -1.44
C ILE A 127 9.43 7.99 -2.06
N LEU A 128 8.83 9.03 -1.44
CA LEU A 128 8.87 10.40 -1.98
C LEU A 128 10.29 10.96 -2.13
N HIS A 129 11.23 10.52 -1.29
CA HIS A 129 12.62 10.93 -1.43
C HIS A 129 13.25 10.42 -2.75
N ARG A 130 12.89 9.23 -3.21
CA ARG A 130 13.39 8.63 -4.45
C ARG A 130 12.48 8.89 -5.66
N TYR A 131 11.18 8.96 -5.44
CA TYR A 131 10.13 9.14 -6.45
C TYR A 131 9.28 10.36 -6.08
N PRO A 132 9.79 11.59 -6.26
CA PRO A 132 9.12 12.83 -5.82
C PRO A 132 7.78 13.08 -6.54
N ASP A 133 7.59 12.50 -7.72
CA ASP A 133 6.37 12.63 -8.51
C ASP A 133 5.29 11.60 -8.12
N ALA A 134 5.53 10.75 -7.09
CA ALA A 134 4.54 9.80 -6.62
C ALA A 134 3.33 10.51 -6.01
N ILE A 135 2.14 10.06 -6.37
CA ILE A 135 0.87 10.57 -5.88
C ILE A 135 0.53 9.90 -4.54
N THR A 136 0.32 10.70 -3.51
CA THR A 136 0.07 10.20 -2.16
C THR A 136 -1.37 10.45 -1.74
N ILE A 137 -2.03 9.41 -1.23
CA ILE A 137 -3.43 9.42 -0.83
C ILE A 137 -3.54 8.85 0.58
N PHE A 138 -4.13 9.61 1.51
CA PHE A 138 -4.33 9.17 2.89
C PHE A 138 -5.79 8.83 3.14
N ILE A 139 -6.04 7.61 3.58
CA ILE A 139 -7.39 7.17 3.94
C ILE A 139 -7.61 7.38 5.44
N MET A 140 -8.58 8.21 5.79
CA MET A 140 -8.95 8.49 7.17
C MET A 140 -10.22 7.75 7.58
N PRO A 141 -10.32 7.25 8.82
CA PRO A 141 -11.63 6.94 9.41
C PRO A 141 -12.38 8.24 9.68
N PRO A 142 -13.72 8.23 9.80
CA PRO A 142 -14.50 9.41 10.14
C PRO A 142 -14.15 10.02 11.49
N SER A 143 -13.81 9.15 12.48
CA SER A 143 -13.36 9.54 13.81
C SER A 143 -12.58 8.40 14.47
N LEU A 144 -11.90 8.69 15.60
CA LEU A 144 -11.23 7.68 16.41
C LEU A 144 -12.22 6.72 17.07
N GLU A 145 -13.45 7.19 17.40
CA GLU A 145 -14.51 6.35 17.98
C GLU A 145 -14.99 5.31 16.95
N ILE A 146 -15.20 5.71 15.70
CA ILE A 146 -15.55 4.80 14.62
C ILE A 146 -14.43 3.81 14.36
N LEU A 147 -13.16 4.27 14.38
CA LEU A 147 -12.02 3.38 14.23
C LEU A 147 -11.95 2.36 15.37
N ARG A 148 -12.16 2.78 16.62
CA ARG A 148 -12.25 1.89 17.78
C ARG A 148 -13.31 0.82 17.57
N SER A 149 -14.54 1.23 17.23
CA SER A 149 -15.64 0.30 16.98
C SER A 149 -15.30 -0.73 15.87
N ARG A 150 -14.66 -0.30 14.79
CA ARG A 150 -14.21 -1.20 13.72
C ARG A 150 -13.17 -2.22 14.20
N LEU A 151 -12.22 -1.81 15.05
CA LEU A 151 -11.20 -2.69 15.61
C LEU A 151 -11.82 -3.71 16.60
N GLU A 152 -12.73 -3.25 17.45
CA GLU A 152 -13.45 -4.11 18.41
C GLU A 152 -14.34 -5.14 17.69
N THR A 153 -15.08 -4.72 16.65
CA THR A 153 -15.96 -5.61 15.87
C THR A 153 -15.16 -6.71 15.13
N ARG A 154 -13.90 -6.48 14.78
CA ARG A 154 -13.03 -7.51 14.21
C ARG A 154 -12.77 -8.68 15.16
N GLY A 155 -12.79 -8.44 16.47
CA GLY A 155 -12.66 -9.47 17.50
C GLY A 155 -11.31 -10.21 17.53
N THR A 156 -10.28 -9.67 16.88
CA THR A 156 -8.94 -10.30 16.77
C THR A 156 -7.94 -9.79 17.79
N ASP A 157 -8.23 -8.70 18.45
CA ASP A 157 -7.29 -7.97 19.31
C ASP A 157 -7.83 -7.82 20.74
N SER A 158 -6.92 -7.85 21.72
CA SER A 158 -7.27 -7.50 23.10
C SER A 158 -7.49 -5.98 23.27
N PRO A 159 -8.19 -5.53 24.34
CA PRO A 159 -8.39 -4.10 24.60
C PRO A 159 -7.07 -3.31 24.67
N GLU A 160 -6.00 -3.89 25.21
CA GLU A 160 -4.68 -3.27 25.31
C GLU A 160 -4.07 -3.06 23.90
N VAL A 161 -4.19 -4.06 23.01
CA VAL A 161 -3.73 -3.98 21.62
C VAL A 161 -4.52 -2.91 20.87
N ILE A 162 -5.84 -2.84 21.09
CA ILE A 162 -6.69 -1.79 20.48
C ILE A 162 -6.25 -0.40 20.95
N ALA A 163 -5.96 -0.22 22.24
CA ALA A 163 -5.49 1.06 22.77
C ALA A 163 -4.16 1.51 22.10
N VAL A 164 -3.21 0.59 21.92
CA VAL A 164 -1.95 0.87 21.22
C VAL A 164 -2.20 1.24 19.76
N ARG A 165 -3.08 0.51 19.06
CA ARG A 165 -3.44 0.81 17.65
C ARG A 165 -4.09 2.18 17.50
N LEU A 166 -4.98 2.57 18.40
CA LEU A 166 -5.62 3.89 18.40
C LEU A 166 -4.61 5.02 18.62
N LYS A 167 -3.65 4.81 19.55
CA LYS A 167 -2.57 5.78 19.78
C LYS A 167 -1.69 5.94 18.51
N ASN A 168 -1.38 4.84 17.82
CA ASN A 168 -0.62 4.89 16.57
C ASN A 168 -1.44 5.55 15.46
N ALA A 169 -2.72 5.18 15.32
CA ALA A 169 -3.64 5.79 14.37
C ALA A 169 -3.71 7.32 14.53
N GLN A 170 -3.76 7.82 15.77
CA GLN A 170 -3.78 9.25 16.05
C GLN A 170 -2.51 9.96 15.54
N LYS A 171 -1.34 9.31 15.68
CA LYS A 171 -0.07 9.84 15.16
C LYS A 171 -0.04 9.84 13.63
N GLU A 172 -0.53 8.76 13.00
CA GLU A 172 -0.60 8.63 11.55
C GLU A 172 -1.59 9.66 10.96
N MET A 173 -2.77 9.82 11.56
CA MET A 173 -3.77 10.82 11.15
C MET A 173 -3.27 12.27 11.26
N ALA A 174 -2.36 12.56 12.20
CA ALA A 174 -1.73 13.86 12.32
C ALA A 174 -0.79 14.20 11.14
N GLN A 175 -0.42 13.20 10.31
CA GLN A 175 0.43 13.40 9.14
C GLN A 175 -0.38 13.63 7.84
N LYS A 176 -1.71 13.64 7.90
CA LYS A 176 -2.61 13.73 6.72
C LYS A 176 -2.28 14.90 5.78
N ASP A 177 -1.87 16.05 6.34
CA ASP A 177 -1.58 17.25 5.57
C ASP A 177 -0.27 17.17 4.73
N ARG A 178 0.46 16.05 4.83
CA ARG A 178 1.63 15.72 3.99
C ARG A 178 1.26 14.95 2.74
N TYR A 179 0.00 14.59 2.57
CA TYR A 179 -0.51 13.84 1.41
C TYR A 179 -1.16 14.77 0.41
N HIS A 180 -1.07 14.42 -0.88
CA HIS A 180 -1.73 15.17 -1.95
C HIS A 180 -3.23 15.12 -1.81
N HIS A 181 -3.78 13.96 -1.41
CA HIS A 181 -5.22 13.75 -1.25
C HIS A 181 -5.52 13.07 0.10
N VAL A 182 -6.67 13.44 0.68
CA VAL A 182 -7.18 12.83 1.92
C VAL A 182 -8.62 12.41 1.70
N ILE A 183 -8.91 11.13 1.88
CA ILE A 183 -10.25 10.54 1.72
C ILE A 183 -10.78 10.10 3.08
N ILE A 184 -11.99 10.52 3.44
CA ILE A 184 -12.66 10.08 4.66
C ILE A 184 -13.52 8.84 4.35
N ASN A 185 -13.08 7.66 4.78
CA ASN A 185 -13.81 6.42 4.59
C ASN A 185 -14.95 6.28 5.62
N ASN A 186 -16.01 7.07 5.42
CA ASN A 186 -17.25 6.97 6.18
C ASN A 186 -18.16 5.87 5.58
N GLN A 187 -18.38 5.93 4.28
CA GLN A 187 -19.11 4.95 3.50
C GLN A 187 -18.19 4.38 2.42
N LEU A 188 -18.00 3.07 2.42
CA LEU A 188 -17.04 2.40 1.54
C LEU A 188 -17.28 2.72 0.06
N ALA A 189 -18.53 2.70 -0.39
CA ALA A 189 -18.86 2.97 -1.79
C ALA A 189 -18.48 4.40 -2.22
N ALA A 190 -18.76 5.40 -1.37
CA ALA A 190 -18.39 6.78 -1.65
C ALA A 190 -16.87 6.99 -1.66
N ALA A 191 -16.17 6.45 -0.64
CA ALA A 191 -14.71 6.51 -0.58
C ALA A 191 -14.03 5.77 -1.76
N THR A 192 -14.63 4.67 -2.24
CA THR A 192 -14.16 3.96 -3.42
C THR A 192 -14.31 4.82 -4.68
N ALA A 193 -15.47 5.43 -4.88
CA ALA A 193 -15.72 6.29 -6.04
C ALA A 193 -14.79 7.51 -6.04
N GLU A 194 -14.60 8.15 -4.88
CA GLU A 194 -13.67 9.27 -4.71
C GLU A 194 -12.22 8.87 -5.03
N LEU A 195 -11.76 7.71 -4.51
CA LEU A 195 -10.41 7.21 -4.76
C LEU A 195 -10.17 6.91 -6.24
N ILE A 196 -11.13 6.26 -6.90
CA ILE A 196 -11.06 5.97 -8.33
C ILE A 196 -11.01 7.28 -9.13
N GLY A 197 -11.90 8.24 -8.83
CA GLY A 197 -11.94 9.53 -9.50
C GLY A 197 -10.62 10.30 -9.39
N ILE A 198 -10.00 10.34 -8.19
CA ILE A 198 -8.68 10.93 -7.99
C ILE A 198 -7.63 10.27 -8.91
N ILE A 199 -7.61 8.95 -8.99
CA ILE A 199 -6.62 8.23 -9.82
C ILE A 199 -6.86 8.51 -11.31
N GLU A 200 -8.12 8.56 -11.77
CA GLU A 200 -8.50 8.86 -13.17
C GLU A 200 -8.01 10.25 -13.62
N GLU A 201 -8.01 11.26 -12.72
CA GLU A 201 -7.51 12.59 -13.03
C GLU A 201 -6.04 12.61 -13.48
N TYR A 202 -5.23 11.66 -12.99
CA TYR A 202 -3.81 11.52 -13.35
C TYR A 202 -3.57 10.72 -14.63
N PHE A 203 -4.59 10.08 -15.19
CA PHE A 203 -4.49 9.34 -16.46
C PHE A 203 -4.88 10.19 -17.68
N SER A 204 -5.36 11.40 -17.45
CA SER A 204 -5.85 12.33 -18.47
C SER A 204 -4.73 13.05 -19.23
#